data_91adb16345589e06edb742aed7fbbb07
#
_entry.id   91adb16345589e06edb742aed7fbbb07
#
_cell.length_a   1.000
_cell.length_b   1.000
_cell.length_c   1.000
_cell.angle_alpha   90.00
_cell.angle_beta   90.00
_cell.angle_gamma   90.00
#
_symmetry.space_group_name_H-M   'P 1'
#
loop_
_entity.id
_entity.type
_entity.pdbx_description
1 polymer ?
#
loop_
_entity_poly.entity_id
_entity_poly.type
_entity_poly.pdbx_seq_one_letter_code
_entity_poly.pdbx_strand_id
1 'polypeptide(L)'
;VLGHVRELLEDSAVTEAIGSFVKRLHPYERVNVLGQKLVQLTMPGVPDIYQGCELTGWALVDPDNRRPVDYGRRRTMLTALDSGIEPLTLDEEKLLVTSRALRLRRLHPDWFESSFTPLRAEGPAAQHALAFARGSAITVATRLPYGLTAKGGWSDTRLNAGQGPLQNVLTGEIHHELDLSELLERLPVALLIPVEEA
;
A
#
# COMPACT_ATOMS: atom_id res chain seq x y z
N VAL A 1 11.14 -7.85 37.71
CA VAL A 1 10.60 -7.67 36.38
C VAL A 1 11.69 -7.22 35.39
N LEU A 2 12.36 -6.07 35.64
CA LEU A 2 13.38 -5.54 34.69
C LEU A 2 14.58 -6.48 34.50
N GLY A 3 15.04 -7.17 35.55
CA GLY A 3 16.13 -8.16 35.49
C GLY A 3 15.75 -9.32 34.54
N HIS A 4 14.58 -9.88 34.71
CA HIS A 4 14.09 -10.97 33.88
C HIS A 4 13.90 -10.57 32.40
N VAL A 5 13.43 -9.35 32.14
CA VAL A 5 13.33 -8.85 30.77
C VAL A 5 14.72 -8.74 30.12
N ARG A 6 15.73 -8.28 30.84
CA ARG A 6 17.11 -8.23 30.33
C ARG A 6 17.67 -9.62 30.02
N GLU A 7 17.52 -10.56 30.94
CA GLU A 7 17.90 -11.96 30.73
C GLU A 7 17.28 -12.55 29.45
N LEU A 8 15.98 -12.32 29.23
CA LEU A 8 15.30 -12.77 28.01
C LEU A 8 15.82 -12.10 26.74
N LEU A 9 16.15 -10.80 26.80
CA LEU A 9 16.69 -10.08 25.63
C LEU A 9 18.16 -10.44 25.33
N GLU A 10 18.90 -10.92 26.32
CA GLU A 10 20.28 -11.41 26.20
C GLU A 10 20.33 -12.90 25.78
N ASP A 11 19.22 -13.62 25.91
CA ASP A 11 19.11 -15.00 25.45
C ASP A 11 19.03 -15.08 23.92
N SER A 12 20.12 -15.62 23.32
CA SER A 12 20.22 -15.74 21.87
C SER A 12 19.13 -16.64 21.26
N ALA A 13 18.71 -17.70 21.94
CA ALA A 13 17.68 -18.59 21.46
C ALA A 13 16.31 -17.90 21.40
N VAL A 14 16.00 -17.07 22.39
CA VAL A 14 14.77 -16.27 22.42
C VAL A 14 14.79 -15.21 21.30
N THR A 15 15.87 -14.47 21.18
CA THR A 15 16.00 -13.39 20.17
C THR A 15 16.02 -13.95 18.75
N GLU A 16 16.67 -15.08 18.51
CA GLU A 16 16.64 -15.79 17.22
C GLU A 16 15.25 -16.32 16.85
N ALA A 17 14.54 -16.90 17.83
CA ALA A 17 13.17 -17.39 17.63
C ALA A 17 12.21 -16.24 17.24
N ILE A 18 12.27 -15.12 17.99
CA ILE A 18 11.48 -13.90 17.68
C ILE A 18 11.88 -13.34 16.32
N GLY A 19 13.17 -13.18 16.03
CA GLY A 19 13.67 -12.67 14.76
C GLY A 19 13.23 -13.54 13.57
N SER A 20 13.27 -14.86 13.71
CA SER A 20 12.79 -15.80 12.70
C SER A 20 11.29 -15.70 12.48
N PHE A 21 10.52 -15.52 13.54
CA PHE A 21 9.08 -15.28 13.45
C PHE A 21 8.77 -13.99 12.73
N VAL A 22 9.40 -12.87 13.12
CA VAL A 22 9.22 -11.56 12.49
C VAL A 22 9.56 -11.60 11.00
N LYS A 23 10.69 -12.22 10.62
CA LYS A 23 11.07 -12.37 9.21
C LYS A 23 9.99 -13.07 8.36
N ARG A 24 9.29 -14.05 8.93
CA ARG A 24 8.18 -14.73 8.23
C ARG A 24 6.96 -13.82 8.03
N LEU A 25 6.80 -12.79 8.86
CA LEU A 25 5.67 -11.85 8.76
C LEU A 25 5.93 -10.69 7.77
N HIS A 26 7.19 -10.35 7.49
CA HIS A 26 7.54 -9.22 6.63
C HIS A 26 6.81 -9.15 5.28
N PRO A 27 6.66 -10.25 4.51
CA PRO A 27 5.93 -10.18 3.24
C PRO A 27 4.47 -9.74 3.42
N TYR A 28 3.84 -10.17 4.51
CA TYR A 28 2.45 -9.85 4.83
C TYR A 28 2.30 -8.44 5.43
N GLU A 29 3.31 -8.01 6.20
CA GLU A 29 3.41 -6.63 6.69
C GLU A 29 3.44 -5.64 5.54
N ARG A 30 4.30 -5.84 4.52
CA ARG A 30 4.37 -5.00 3.32
C ARG A 30 3.00 -4.82 2.68
N VAL A 31 2.28 -5.91 2.46
CA VAL A 31 0.94 -5.89 1.86
C VAL A 31 -0.03 -5.06 2.69
N ASN A 32 -0.05 -5.28 4.00
CA ASN A 32 -0.96 -4.58 4.91
C ASN A 32 -0.61 -3.08 5.01
N VAL A 33 0.66 -2.73 5.12
CA VAL A 33 1.13 -1.33 5.22
C VAL A 33 0.73 -0.54 3.97
N LEU A 34 0.99 -1.08 2.79
CA LEU A 34 0.68 -0.40 1.53
C LEU A 34 -0.83 -0.37 1.26
N GLY A 35 -1.54 -1.47 1.55
CA GLY A 35 -3.00 -1.55 1.43
C GLY A 35 -3.71 -0.55 2.33
N GLN A 36 -3.37 -0.51 3.61
CA GLN A 36 -3.94 0.45 4.56
C GLN A 36 -3.64 1.90 4.15
N LYS A 37 -2.40 2.18 3.70
CA LYS A 37 -2.02 3.53 3.28
C LYS A 37 -2.82 3.97 2.06
N LEU A 38 -2.92 3.16 1.02
CA LEU A 38 -3.67 3.53 -0.17
C LEU A 38 -5.17 3.71 0.14
N VAL A 39 -5.77 2.80 0.89
CA VAL A 39 -7.18 2.90 1.30
C VAL A 39 -7.42 4.15 2.13
N GLN A 40 -6.57 4.46 3.13
CA GLN A 40 -6.65 5.69 3.92
C GLN A 40 -6.71 6.94 3.03
N LEU A 41 -5.89 6.97 1.98
CA LEU A 41 -5.75 8.14 1.11
C LEU A 41 -6.87 8.28 0.09
N THR A 42 -7.62 7.21 -0.21
CA THR A 42 -8.59 7.19 -1.31
C THR A 42 -10.03 6.95 -0.87
N MET A 43 -10.26 6.42 0.34
CA MET A 43 -11.61 6.22 0.89
C MET A 43 -12.36 7.55 1.11
N PRO A 44 -13.69 7.51 1.35
CA PRO A 44 -14.47 8.70 1.71
C PRO A 44 -13.92 9.42 2.94
N GLY A 45 -13.95 10.74 2.90
CA GLY A 45 -13.47 11.61 3.98
C GLY A 45 -12.15 12.33 3.64
N VAL A 46 -11.64 13.06 4.60
CA VAL A 46 -10.35 13.76 4.51
C VAL A 46 -9.28 12.89 5.16
N PRO A 47 -8.26 12.44 4.42
CA PRO A 47 -7.21 11.60 4.99
C PRO A 47 -6.35 12.42 5.97
N ASP A 48 -6.24 11.95 7.20
CA ASP A 48 -5.29 12.50 8.17
C ASP A 48 -3.93 11.82 8.01
N ILE A 49 -2.91 12.63 7.72
CA ILE A 49 -1.53 12.16 7.59
C ILE A 49 -0.68 12.92 8.60
N TYR A 50 -0.50 12.29 9.76
CA TYR A 50 0.37 12.86 10.78
C TYR A 50 1.83 12.92 10.32
N GLN A 51 2.57 13.90 10.82
CA GLN A 51 3.98 14.10 10.48
C GLN A 51 4.79 12.81 10.68
N GLY A 52 5.58 12.45 9.68
CA GLY A 52 6.42 11.25 9.72
C GLY A 52 5.74 9.96 9.26
N CYS A 53 4.41 9.94 9.11
CA CYS A 53 3.65 8.75 8.69
C CYS A 53 3.73 8.46 7.18
N GLU A 54 4.50 9.24 6.43
CA GLU A 54 4.83 8.97 5.03
C GLU A 54 5.73 7.74 4.88
N LEU A 55 6.56 7.47 5.88
CA LEU A 55 7.40 6.28 5.98
C LEU A 55 6.85 5.33 7.05
N THR A 56 7.51 4.18 7.24
CA THR A 56 7.22 3.28 8.35
C THR A 56 7.60 3.95 9.68
N GLY A 57 6.74 3.84 10.67
CA GLY A 57 6.95 4.41 11.99
C GLY A 57 6.88 3.34 13.08
N TRP A 58 7.96 3.20 13.84
CA TRP A 58 8.03 2.28 14.99
C TRP A 58 7.72 3.07 16.26
N ALA A 59 6.44 3.20 16.56
CA ALA A 59 5.95 3.89 17.74
C ALA A 59 5.03 2.96 18.54
N LEU A 60 5.28 2.82 19.84
CA LEU A 60 4.43 2.04 20.73
C LEU A 60 3.29 2.86 21.32
N VAL A 61 3.55 4.14 21.54
CA VAL A 61 2.62 5.06 22.21
C VAL A 61 2.65 6.43 21.52
N ASP A 62 1.58 7.22 21.70
CA ASP A 62 1.44 8.55 21.09
C ASP A 62 2.65 9.50 21.30
N PRO A 63 3.28 9.61 22.48
CA PRO A 63 4.48 10.44 22.63
C PRO A 63 5.64 10.10 21.67
N ASP A 64 5.75 8.85 21.24
CA ASP A 64 6.79 8.44 20.28
C ASP A 64 6.62 9.07 18.92
N ASN A 65 5.38 9.38 18.50
CA ASN A 65 5.06 10.04 17.25
C ASN A 65 5.46 11.53 17.22
N ARG A 66 5.79 12.11 18.37
CA ARG A 66 6.17 13.53 18.51
C ARG A 66 7.67 13.76 18.35
N ARG A 67 8.44 12.74 18.03
CA ARG A 67 9.89 12.85 17.78
C ARG A 67 10.15 13.70 16.53
N PRO A 68 11.29 14.39 16.46
CA PRO A 68 11.67 15.14 15.25
C PRO A 68 11.65 14.25 14.00
N VAL A 69 11.08 14.79 12.92
CA VAL A 69 10.99 14.10 11.64
C VAL A 69 12.14 14.53 10.73
N ASP A 70 12.87 13.57 10.17
CA ASP A 70 13.89 13.83 9.15
C ASP A 70 13.24 14.12 7.79
N TYR A 71 12.90 15.37 7.56
CA TYR A 71 12.37 15.83 6.28
C TYR A 71 13.41 15.87 5.16
N GLY A 72 14.71 15.93 5.50
CA GLY A 72 15.82 15.86 4.55
C GLY A 72 15.82 14.52 3.83
N ARG A 73 15.80 13.41 4.60
CA ARG A 73 15.69 12.05 4.08
C ARG A 73 14.46 11.89 3.18
N ARG A 74 13.29 12.36 3.61
CA ARG A 74 12.04 12.25 2.84
C ARG A 74 12.11 12.98 1.51
N ARG A 75 12.67 14.18 1.48
CA ARG A 75 12.85 14.95 0.24
C ARG A 75 13.79 14.24 -0.73
N THR A 76 14.91 13.70 -0.25
CA THR A 76 15.86 12.94 -1.08
C THR A 76 15.19 11.72 -1.70
N MET A 77 14.46 10.93 -0.89
CA MET A 77 13.72 9.77 -1.38
C MET A 77 12.64 10.16 -2.40
N LEU A 78 11.86 11.21 -2.12
CA LEU A 78 10.82 11.68 -3.03
C LEU A 78 11.41 12.17 -4.35
N THR A 79 12.54 12.90 -4.33
CA THR A 79 13.22 13.34 -5.54
C THR A 79 13.70 12.15 -6.39
N ALA A 80 14.22 11.09 -5.76
CA ALA A 80 14.62 9.87 -6.45
C ALA A 80 13.41 9.19 -7.12
N LEU A 81 12.31 9.02 -6.40
CA LEU A 81 11.07 8.44 -6.92
C LEU A 81 10.46 9.28 -8.06
N ASP A 82 10.53 10.60 -7.96
CA ASP A 82 10.06 11.53 -8.99
C ASP A 82 10.94 11.52 -10.24
N SER A 83 12.22 11.15 -10.12
CA SER A 83 13.12 10.94 -11.27
C SER A 83 12.98 9.56 -11.91
N GLY A 84 12.06 8.72 -11.45
CA GLY A 84 11.80 7.39 -11.99
C GLY A 84 12.65 6.27 -11.41
N ILE A 85 13.36 6.51 -10.29
CA ILE A 85 14.06 5.45 -9.58
C ILE A 85 13.02 4.55 -8.90
N GLU A 86 13.14 3.24 -9.14
CA GLU A 86 12.25 2.24 -8.56
C GLU A 86 12.44 2.13 -7.03
N PRO A 87 11.35 2.02 -6.27
CA PRO A 87 11.44 1.82 -4.84
C PRO A 87 12.03 0.44 -4.51
N LEU A 88 13.00 0.40 -3.61
CA LEU A 88 13.68 -0.83 -3.17
C LEU A 88 13.33 -1.23 -1.73
N THR A 89 12.76 -0.30 -0.97
CA THR A 89 12.42 -0.50 0.44
C THR A 89 10.96 -0.21 0.70
N LEU A 90 10.40 -0.78 1.77
CA LEU A 90 9.02 -0.50 2.19
C LEU A 90 8.79 0.99 2.47
N ASP A 91 9.78 1.71 2.97
CA ASP A 91 9.71 3.16 3.17
C ASP A 91 9.53 3.90 1.85
N GLU A 92 10.28 3.53 0.82
CA GLU A 92 10.19 4.12 -0.52
C GLU A 92 8.86 3.77 -1.20
N GLU A 93 8.40 2.53 -1.11
CA GLU A 93 7.09 2.11 -1.61
C GLU A 93 5.95 2.87 -0.92
N LYS A 94 6.01 3.00 0.39
CA LYS A 94 5.00 3.74 1.16
C LYS A 94 4.98 5.22 0.81
N LEU A 95 6.15 5.82 0.60
CA LEU A 95 6.28 7.21 0.15
C LEU A 95 5.75 7.39 -1.28
N LEU A 96 6.04 6.44 -2.19
CA LEU A 96 5.50 6.41 -3.55
C LEU A 96 3.96 6.42 -3.51
N VAL A 97 3.36 5.47 -2.81
CA VAL A 97 1.90 5.36 -2.65
C VAL A 97 1.33 6.65 -2.07
N THR A 98 1.94 7.19 -1.01
CA THR A 98 1.48 8.41 -0.34
C THR A 98 1.54 9.61 -1.30
N SER A 99 2.66 9.84 -1.95
CA SER A 99 2.87 11.00 -2.81
C SER A 99 2.00 10.96 -4.06
N ARG A 100 1.89 9.80 -4.72
CA ARG A 100 1.08 9.64 -5.93
C ARG A 100 -0.41 9.79 -5.64
N ALA A 101 -0.91 9.17 -4.58
CA ALA A 101 -2.32 9.30 -4.20
C ALA A 101 -2.70 10.73 -3.79
N LEU A 102 -1.86 11.43 -3.02
CA LEU A 102 -2.13 12.83 -2.64
C LEU A 102 -2.05 13.79 -3.83
N ARG A 103 -1.15 13.56 -4.77
CA ARG A 103 -1.07 14.35 -6.01
C ARG A 103 -2.31 14.13 -6.87
N LEU A 104 -2.78 12.91 -7.01
CA LEU A 104 -4.02 12.62 -7.72
C LEU A 104 -5.22 13.31 -7.07
N ARG A 105 -5.36 13.24 -5.74
CA ARG A 105 -6.42 13.96 -5.01
C ARG A 105 -6.36 15.47 -5.23
N ARG A 106 -5.17 16.05 -5.30
CA ARG A 106 -5.00 17.50 -5.54
C ARG A 106 -5.33 17.88 -6.97
N LEU A 107 -5.04 16.98 -7.94
CA LEU A 107 -5.30 17.22 -9.36
C LEU A 107 -6.78 17.07 -9.69
N HIS A 108 -7.45 16.11 -9.07
CA HIS A 108 -8.86 15.77 -9.30
C HIS A 108 -9.65 15.72 -7.99
N PRO A 109 -9.83 16.87 -7.29
CA PRO A 109 -10.51 16.91 -6.00
C PRO A 109 -11.97 16.44 -6.10
N ASP A 110 -12.65 16.73 -7.20
CA ASP A 110 -14.02 16.34 -7.53
C ASP A 110 -14.22 14.82 -7.54
N TRP A 111 -13.22 14.04 -7.96
CA TRP A 111 -13.32 12.58 -7.92
C TRP A 111 -13.44 12.06 -6.48
N PHE A 112 -12.74 12.68 -5.54
CA PHE A 112 -12.72 12.26 -4.15
C PHE A 112 -13.83 12.88 -3.29
N GLU A 113 -14.59 13.82 -3.85
CA GLU A 113 -15.85 14.33 -3.30
C GLU A 113 -17.06 13.57 -3.82
N SER A 114 -16.89 12.77 -4.89
CA SER A 114 -17.93 11.97 -5.53
C SER A 114 -18.38 10.76 -4.69
N SER A 115 -19.34 10.02 -5.22
CA SER A 115 -19.85 8.79 -4.61
C SER A 115 -18.77 7.71 -4.46
N PHE A 116 -18.91 6.87 -3.46
CA PHE A 116 -18.15 5.66 -3.25
C PHE A 116 -18.86 4.47 -3.89
N THR A 117 -18.19 3.79 -4.82
CA THR A 117 -18.74 2.62 -5.50
C THR A 117 -17.87 1.40 -5.22
N PRO A 118 -18.34 0.42 -4.41
CA PRO A 118 -17.61 -0.82 -4.23
C PRO A 118 -17.49 -1.59 -5.54
N LEU A 119 -16.31 -2.14 -5.82
CA LEU A 119 -16.06 -3.03 -6.94
C LEU A 119 -15.78 -4.44 -6.41
N ARG A 120 -16.20 -5.46 -7.17
CA ARG A 120 -16.00 -6.86 -6.79
C ARG A 120 -15.09 -7.53 -7.79
N ALA A 121 -14.11 -8.25 -7.27
CA ALA A 121 -13.33 -9.18 -8.07
C ALA A 121 -14.12 -10.48 -8.28
N GLU A 122 -13.82 -11.18 -9.36
CA GLU A 122 -14.35 -12.50 -9.70
C GLU A 122 -13.18 -13.49 -9.81
N GLY A 123 -13.43 -14.73 -9.41
CA GLY A 123 -12.42 -15.80 -9.44
C GLY A 123 -12.11 -16.38 -8.05
N PRO A 124 -11.21 -17.38 -7.98
CA PRO A 124 -10.99 -18.18 -6.77
C PRO A 124 -10.41 -17.41 -5.59
N ALA A 125 -9.70 -16.30 -5.86
CA ALA A 125 -9.09 -15.46 -4.83
C ALA A 125 -9.85 -14.12 -4.61
N ALA A 126 -11.06 -13.95 -5.13
CA ALA A 126 -11.84 -12.70 -5.10
C ALA A 126 -11.98 -12.09 -3.69
N GLN A 127 -12.08 -12.93 -2.65
CA GLN A 127 -12.17 -12.49 -1.25
C GLN A 127 -10.89 -11.78 -0.75
N HIS A 128 -9.78 -11.91 -1.47
CA HIS A 128 -8.51 -11.29 -1.12
C HIS A 128 -8.31 -9.92 -1.78
N ALA A 129 -9.23 -9.49 -2.65
CA ALA A 129 -9.26 -8.15 -3.21
C ALA A 129 -10.17 -7.23 -2.39
N LEU A 130 -9.73 -6.00 -2.19
CA LEU A 130 -10.54 -4.86 -1.78
C LEU A 130 -10.45 -3.85 -2.91
N ALA A 131 -11.59 -3.52 -3.52
CA ALA A 131 -11.61 -2.57 -4.62
C ALA A 131 -12.83 -1.64 -4.56
N PHE A 132 -12.63 -0.39 -4.94
CA PHE A 132 -13.68 0.62 -5.04
C PHE A 132 -13.30 1.75 -5.99
N ALA A 133 -14.31 2.43 -6.51
CA ALA A 133 -14.13 3.64 -7.32
C ALA A 133 -14.55 4.90 -6.55
N ARG A 134 -13.86 5.99 -6.82
CA ARG A 134 -14.16 7.37 -6.42
C ARG A 134 -14.02 8.24 -7.67
N GLY A 135 -15.15 8.74 -8.23
CA GLY A 135 -15.13 9.34 -9.55
C GLY A 135 -14.49 8.40 -10.57
N SER A 136 -13.48 8.87 -11.28
CA SER A 136 -12.73 8.05 -12.24
C SER A 136 -11.55 7.30 -11.64
N ALA A 137 -11.22 7.51 -10.37
CA ALA A 137 -10.13 6.78 -9.71
C ALA A 137 -10.63 5.44 -9.16
N ILE A 138 -9.88 4.36 -9.43
CA ILE A 138 -10.13 3.02 -8.89
C ILE A 138 -8.99 2.63 -7.98
N THR A 139 -9.32 2.29 -6.76
CA THR A 139 -8.39 1.76 -5.75
C THR A 139 -8.51 0.26 -5.69
N VAL A 140 -7.39 -0.44 -5.75
CA VAL A 140 -7.29 -1.89 -5.57
C VAL A 140 -6.24 -2.17 -4.50
N ALA A 141 -6.58 -3.01 -3.52
CA ALA A 141 -5.64 -3.43 -2.47
C ALA A 141 -5.81 -4.91 -2.15
N THR A 142 -4.69 -5.57 -1.94
CA THR A 142 -4.65 -6.95 -1.42
C THR A 142 -5.03 -6.95 0.05
N ARG A 143 -5.91 -7.86 0.45
CA ARG A 143 -6.26 -8.13 1.85
C ARG A 143 -6.03 -9.59 2.20
N LEU A 144 -5.86 -9.89 3.50
CA LEU A 144 -5.64 -11.25 4.00
C LEU A 144 -4.49 -11.97 3.27
N PRO A 145 -3.30 -11.36 3.18
CA PRO A 145 -2.21 -11.83 2.32
C PRO A 145 -1.71 -13.24 2.67
N TYR A 146 -1.73 -13.62 3.95
CA TYR A 146 -1.36 -14.98 4.36
C TYR A 146 -2.29 -16.04 3.73
N GLY A 147 -3.61 -15.78 3.76
CA GLY A 147 -4.59 -16.69 3.14
C GLY A 147 -4.46 -16.74 1.62
N LEU A 148 -4.12 -15.63 0.98
CA LEU A 148 -3.86 -15.59 -0.46
C LEU A 148 -2.65 -16.45 -0.83
N THR A 149 -1.54 -16.29 -0.12
CA THR A 149 -0.32 -17.09 -0.34
C THR A 149 -0.58 -18.58 -0.09
N ALA A 150 -1.31 -18.92 0.97
CA ALA A 150 -1.64 -20.31 1.29
C ALA A 150 -2.52 -21.00 0.22
N LYS A 151 -3.23 -20.21 -0.60
CA LYS A 151 -4.05 -20.70 -1.72
C LYS A 151 -3.34 -20.67 -3.07
N GLY A 152 -2.07 -20.29 -3.13
CA GLY A 152 -1.29 -20.23 -4.37
C GLY A 152 -1.40 -18.93 -5.15
N GLY A 153 -1.83 -17.83 -4.50
CA GLY A 153 -1.88 -16.52 -5.14
C GLY A 153 -3.23 -16.19 -5.80
N TRP A 154 -3.21 -15.30 -6.77
CA TRP A 154 -4.41 -14.74 -7.41
C TRP A 154 -5.09 -15.70 -8.40
N SER A 155 -4.31 -16.62 -8.99
CA SER A 155 -4.85 -17.48 -10.06
C SER A 155 -5.51 -16.63 -11.16
N ASP A 156 -6.64 -17.06 -11.71
CA ASP A 156 -7.45 -16.37 -12.72
C ASP A 156 -8.45 -15.35 -12.15
N THR A 157 -8.09 -14.70 -11.02
CA THR A 157 -8.94 -13.70 -10.38
C THR A 157 -8.80 -12.35 -11.05
N ARG A 158 -9.92 -11.75 -11.43
CA ARG A 158 -10.01 -10.49 -12.18
C ARG A 158 -10.91 -9.49 -11.50
N LEU A 159 -10.68 -8.20 -11.80
CA LEU A 159 -11.55 -7.10 -11.39
C LEU A 159 -12.30 -6.56 -12.60
N ASN A 160 -13.63 -6.52 -12.53
CA ASN A 160 -14.45 -5.86 -13.53
C ASN A 160 -14.65 -4.38 -13.16
N ALA A 161 -14.02 -3.49 -13.89
CA ALA A 161 -14.01 -2.06 -13.57
C ALA A 161 -14.47 -1.15 -14.73
N GLY A 162 -15.21 -1.70 -15.68
CA GLY A 162 -15.69 -0.98 -16.88
C GLY A 162 -14.85 -1.28 -18.13
N GLN A 163 -15.07 -0.50 -19.19
CA GLN A 163 -14.40 -0.66 -20.49
C GLN A 163 -13.32 0.41 -20.67
N GLY A 164 -12.24 0.03 -21.34
CA GLY A 164 -11.14 0.89 -21.76
C GLY A 164 -9.86 0.67 -20.96
N PRO A 165 -8.74 1.17 -21.50
CA PRO A 165 -7.45 1.04 -20.86
C PRO A 165 -7.38 1.93 -19.60
N LEU A 166 -6.76 1.38 -18.55
CA LEU A 166 -6.53 2.07 -17.27
C LEU A 166 -5.03 2.17 -17.00
N GLN A 167 -4.57 3.34 -16.60
CA GLN A 167 -3.20 3.55 -16.16
C GLN A 167 -3.08 3.38 -14.65
N ASN A 168 -2.14 2.56 -14.20
CA ASN A 168 -1.77 2.48 -12.79
C ASN A 168 -0.84 3.66 -12.44
N VAL A 169 -1.35 4.62 -11.69
CA VAL A 169 -0.62 5.83 -11.28
C VAL A 169 0.64 5.49 -10.45
N LEU A 170 0.64 4.34 -9.77
CA LEU A 170 1.77 3.93 -8.93
C LEU A 170 2.95 3.36 -9.73
N THR A 171 2.67 2.63 -10.82
CA THR A 171 3.70 1.97 -11.64
C THR A 171 3.89 2.60 -13.01
N GLY A 172 2.90 3.37 -13.49
CA GLY A 172 2.86 3.94 -14.85
C GLY A 172 2.36 2.97 -15.91
N GLU A 173 2.12 1.71 -15.58
CA GLU A 173 1.67 0.65 -16.49
C GLU A 173 0.23 0.88 -16.95
N ILE A 174 -0.06 0.48 -18.20
CA ILE A 174 -1.41 0.53 -18.79
C ILE A 174 -1.95 -0.90 -18.87
N HIS A 175 -3.15 -1.07 -18.36
CA HIS A 175 -3.86 -2.35 -18.32
C HIS A 175 -5.14 -2.26 -19.14
N HIS A 176 -5.35 -3.21 -20.05
CA HIS A 176 -6.59 -3.37 -20.83
C HIS A 176 -7.56 -4.33 -20.15
N GLU A 177 -7.03 -5.29 -19.43
CA GLU A 177 -7.73 -6.21 -18.55
C GLU A 177 -7.14 -6.12 -17.15
N LEU A 178 -7.95 -6.30 -16.13
CA LEU A 178 -7.52 -6.23 -14.73
C LEU A 178 -7.39 -7.62 -14.12
N ASP A 179 -6.47 -8.41 -14.67
CA ASP A 179 -6.02 -9.63 -14.02
C ASP A 179 -5.21 -9.24 -12.78
N LEU A 180 -5.63 -9.74 -11.61
CA LEU A 180 -5.02 -9.31 -10.35
C LEU A 180 -3.62 -9.88 -10.13
N SER A 181 -3.26 -10.96 -10.82
CA SER A 181 -1.89 -11.49 -10.77
C SER A 181 -0.89 -10.57 -11.47
N GLU A 182 -1.28 -9.98 -12.58
CA GLU A 182 -0.45 -9.03 -13.34
C GLU A 182 -0.49 -7.63 -12.69
N LEU A 183 -1.71 -7.14 -12.40
CA LEU A 183 -1.91 -5.80 -11.83
C LEU A 183 -1.15 -5.59 -10.52
N LEU A 184 -1.09 -6.62 -9.68
CA LEU A 184 -0.53 -6.56 -8.32
C LEU A 184 0.83 -7.28 -8.19
N GLU A 185 1.51 -7.54 -9.32
CA GLU A 185 2.82 -8.20 -9.35
C GLU A 185 3.90 -7.35 -8.66
N ARG A 186 4.01 -6.07 -9.05
CA ARG A 186 5.05 -5.16 -8.53
C ARG A 186 4.71 -4.63 -7.14
N LEU A 187 3.48 -4.16 -6.97
CA LEU A 187 2.96 -3.63 -5.72
C LEU A 187 1.67 -4.34 -5.34
N PRO A 188 1.44 -4.66 -4.07
CA PRO A 188 0.20 -5.31 -3.63
C PRO A 188 -1.02 -4.38 -3.64
N VAL A 189 -0.89 -3.23 -4.29
CA VAL A 189 -1.89 -2.17 -4.42
C VAL A 189 -1.80 -1.53 -5.81
N ALA A 190 -2.93 -1.04 -6.31
CA ALA A 190 -2.99 -0.25 -7.55
C ALA A 190 -3.94 0.94 -7.39
N LEU A 191 -3.58 2.05 -8.00
CA LEU A 191 -4.42 3.24 -8.14
C LEU A 191 -4.57 3.51 -9.63
N LEU A 192 -5.75 3.21 -10.16
CA LEU A 192 -6.02 3.22 -11.59
C LEU A 192 -6.82 4.45 -11.98
N ILE A 193 -6.51 5.00 -13.13
CA ILE A 193 -7.25 6.09 -13.77
C ILE A 193 -7.46 5.76 -15.26
N PRO A 194 -8.53 6.28 -15.91
CA PRO A 194 -8.65 6.15 -17.35
C PRO A 194 -7.44 6.76 -18.07
N VAL A 195 -7.02 6.11 -19.14
CA VAL A 195 -6.04 6.71 -20.05
C VAL A 195 -6.75 7.82 -20.81
N GLU A 196 -6.29 9.07 -20.71
CA GLU A 196 -6.82 10.18 -21.48
C GLU A 196 -6.50 9.94 -22.97
N GLU A 197 -7.53 9.97 -23.80
CA GLU A 197 -7.34 10.01 -25.26
C GLU A 197 -6.67 11.34 -25.62
N ALA A 198 -5.52 11.28 -26.28
CA ALA A 198 -4.72 12.43 -26.69
C ALA A 198 -5.37 13.23 -27.81
#